data_4608df799e63fe3ea42fdee7af865454
#
_entry.id   4608df799e63fe3ea42fdee7af865454
#
_cell.length_a   1.000
_cell.length_b   1.000
_cell.length_c   1.000
_cell.angle_alpha   90.00
_cell.angle_beta   90.00
_cell.angle_gamma   90.00
#
_symmetry.space_group_name_H-M   'P 1'
#
loop_
_entity.id
_entity.type
_entity.pdbx_description
1 polymer ?
#
loop_
_entity_poly.entity_id
_entity_poly.type
_entity_poly.pdbx_seq_one_letter_code
_entity_poly.pdbx_strand_id
1 'polypeptide(L)'
;MVAADSSAMNVIWPGLESPPEMDDSHFGDWTALLKERTGMNLPKERKSFLITSLNLRMREIGYKDYQAYYEYLQSGKAGKIEWTALVDRLTVH
;
A
#
# COMPACT_ATOMS: atom_id res chain seq x y z
N MET A 1 -6.14 4.05 -30.65
CA MET A 1 -5.71 4.04 -30.12
C MET A 1 -6.06 4.39 -29.04
N VAL A 2 -6.77 4.35 -28.78
CA VAL A 2 -7.08 4.62 -27.75
C VAL A 2 -6.42 4.19 -26.70
N ALA A 3 -5.92 3.21 -26.82
CA ALA A 3 -5.13 2.70 -25.84
C ALA A 3 -4.15 3.71 -25.39
N ALA A 4 -3.91 4.62 -26.19
CA ALA A 4 -2.96 5.62 -25.85
C ALA A 4 -3.29 6.27 -24.53
N ASP A 5 -4.54 6.42 -24.29
CA ASP A 5 -4.89 7.08 -23.07
C ASP A 5 -4.56 6.26 -21.88
N SER A 6 -4.81 4.99 -21.95
CA SER A 6 -4.49 4.13 -20.86
C SER A 6 -3.02 4.11 -20.63
N SER A 7 -2.28 4.15 -21.70
CA SER A 7 -0.85 4.15 -21.56
C SER A 7 -0.37 5.34 -20.81
N ALA A 8 -0.94 6.48 -21.09
CA ALA A 8 -0.52 7.68 -20.43
C ALA A 8 -0.70 7.57 -18.94
N MET A 9 -1.77 6.93 -18.53
CA MET A 9 -1.99 6.77 -17.12
C MET A 9 -1.01 5.82 -16.53
N ASN A 10 -0.65 4.81 -17.27
CA ASN A 10 0.25 3.82 -16.76
C ASN A 10 1.66 4.32 -16.59
N VAL A 11 1.97 5.39 -17.22
CA VAL A 11 3.31 5.93 -17.11
C VAL A 11 3.66 6.29 -15.71
N ILE A 12 2.67 6.61 -14.91
CA ILE A 12 2.91 6.99 -13.56
C ILE A 12 3.43 5.82 -12.73
N TRP A 13 3.10 4.62 -13.15
CA TRP A 13 3.55 3.44 -12.46
C TRP A 13 4.61 2.76 -13.29
N PRO A 14 5.84 2.74 -12.81
CA PRO A 14 6.89 2.07 -13.53
C PRO A 14 6.53 0.65 -13.56
N GLY A 15 6.21 -0.10 -13.98
CA GLY A 15 5.79 -1.44 -14.04
C GLY A 15 4.60 -1.50 -14.88
N LEU A 16 4.11 -0.35 -15.21
CA LEU A 16 3.11 -0.29 -16.13
C LEU A 16 1.75 -0.73 -15.79
N GLU A 17 1.51 -1.18 -14.64
CA GLU A 17 0.20 -1.58 -14.25
C GLU A 17 -0.31 -0.70 -13.17
N SER A 18 -1.59 -0.44 -13.18
CA SER A 18 -2.22 0.27 -12.09
C SER A 18 -2.15 -0.58 -10.84
N PRO A 19 -2.08 0.01 -9.67
CA PRO A 19 -2.10 -0.78 -8.46
C PRO A 19 -3.42 -1.52 -8.35
N PRO A 20 -3.44 -2.66 -7.68
CA PRO A 20 -4.69 -3.38 -7.45
C PRO A 20 -5.67 -2.51 -6.69
N GLU A 21 -6.93 -2.73 -6.92
CA GLU A 21 -7.95 -1.99 -6.21
C GLU A 21 -8.06 -2.49 -4.79
N MET A 22 -8.48 -1.61 -3.90
CA MET A 22 -8.70 -1.96 -2.51
C MET A 22 -10.10 -1.47 -2.16
N ASP A 23 -10.98 -2.36 -1.74
CA ASP A 23 -12.32 -1.94 -1.40
C ASP A 23 -12.35 -1.29 -0.02
N ASP A 24 -13.49 -0.71 0.34
CA ASP A 24 -13.58 0.02 1.59
C ASP A 24 -13.42 -0.86 2.81
N SER A 25 -13.87 -2.09 2.73
CA SER A 25 -13.72 -3.02 3.84
C SER A 25 -12.25 -3.32 4.10
N HIS A 26 -11.50 -3.56 3.04
CA HIS A 26 -10.09 -3.84 3.16
C HIS A 26 -9.33 -2.60 3.63
N PHE A 27 -9.72 -1.44 3.14
CA PHE A 27 -9.15 -0.20 3.60
C PHE A 27 -9.38 -0.03 5.10
N GLY A 28 -10.57 -0.38 5.56
CA GLY A 28 -10.88 -0.33 6.98
C GLY A 28 -9.97 -1.22 7.81
N ASP A 29 -9.70 -2.42 7.31
CA ASP A 29 -8.80 -3.33 7.99
C ASP A 29 -7.39 -2.74 8.09
N TRP A 30 -6.92 -2.14 7.01
CA TRP A 30 -5.60 -1.53 6.99
C TRP A 30 -5.51 -0.35 7.97
N THR A 31 -6.54 0.48 7.99
CA THR A 31 -6.50 1.65 8.88
C THR A 31 -6.60 1.23 10.34
N ALA A 32 -7.35 0.17 10.63
CA ALA A 32 -7.44 -0.35 11.98
C ALA A 32 -6.09 -0.90 12.43
N LEU A 33 -5.42 -1.63 11.57
CA LEU A 33 -4.12 -2.19 11.89
C LEU A 33 -3.09 -1.08 12.10
N LEU A 34 -3.10 -0.08 11.24
CA LEU A 34 -2.19 1.05 11.37
C LEU A 34 -2.42 1.77 12.69
N LYS A 35 -3.66 2.00 13.04
CA LYS A 35 -3.96 2.69 14.27
C LYS A 35 -3.51 1.86 15.47
N GLU A 36 -3.76 0.58 15.44
CA GLU A 36 -3.39 -0.30 16.52
C GLU A 36 -1.87 -0.32 16.73
N ARG A 37 -1.13 -0.37 15.64
CA ARG A 37 0.32 -0.55 15.72
C ARG A 37 1.09 0.75 15.88
N THR A 38 0.58 1.83 15.35
CA THR A 38 1.34 3.08 15.32
C THR A 38 0.60 4.27 15.91
N GLY A 39 -0.68 4.13 16.19
CA GLY A 39 -1.49 5.24 16.64
C GLY A 39 -1.89 6.18 15.52
N MET A 40 -1.50 5.87 14.30
CA MET A 40 -1.77 6.75 13.17
C MET A 40 -3.21 6.65 12.73
N ASN A 41 -3.88 7.78 12.55
CA ASN A 41 -5.21 7.81 12.00
C ASN A 41 -5.12 8.18 10.54
N LEU A 42 -5.68 7.37 9.68
CA LEU A 42 -5.65 7.62 8.25
C LEU A 42 -7.07 7.79 7.76
N PRO A 43 -7.48 8.99 7.40
CA PRO A 43 -8.86 9.23 6.98
C PRO A 43 -9.11 8.67 5.59
N LYS A 44 -10.39 8.51 5.29
CA LYS A 44 -10.83 7.97 4.03
C LYS A 44 -10.26 8.72 2.83
N GLU A 45 -10.09 10.00 2.97
CA GLU A 45 -9.58 10.83 1.90
C GLU A 45 -8.14 10.49 1.54
N ARG A 46 -7.46 9.77 2.41
CA ARG A 46 -6.07 9.38 2.16
C ARG A 46 -5.95 7.96 1.65
N LYS A 47 -7.04 7.39 1.19
CA LYS A 47 -6.99 6.01 0.69
C LYS A 47 -6.00 5.86 -0.47
N SER A 48 -5.99 6.81 -1.38
CA SER A 48 -5.04 6.75 -2.50
C SER A 48 -3.60 6.81 -2.03
N PHE A 49 -3.36 7.62 -1.02
CA PHE A 49 -2.02 7.72 -0.45
C PHE A 49 -1.58 6.38 0.14
N LEU A 50 -2.49 5.73 0.85
CA LEU A 50 -2.18 4.42 1.43
C LEU A 50 -1.90 3.41 0.33
N ILE A 51 -2.74 3.37 -0.69
CA ILE A 51 -2.57 2.44 -1.78
C ILE A 51 -1.22 2.64 -2.46
N THR A 52 -0.85 3.89 -2.72
CA THR A 52 0.44 4.17 -3.35
C THR A 52 1.59 3.70 -2.47
N SER A 53 1.53 4.03 -1.20
CA SER A 53 2.61 3.66 -0.28
C SER A 53 2.75 2.16 -0.13
N LEU A 54 1.62 1.46 -0.01
CA LEU A 54 1.65 0.01 0.10
C LEU A 54 2.24 -0.61 -1.15
N ASN A 55 1.81 -0.14 -2.30
CA ASN A 55 2.28 -0.74 -3.54
C ASN A 55 3.76 -0.49 -3.79
N LEU A 56 4.25 0.69 -3.44
CA LEU A 56 5.67 0.95 -3.59
C LEU A 56 6.46 0.00 -2.71
N ARG A 57 6.03 -0.17 -1.48
CA ARG A 57 6.75 -1.04 -0.57
C ARG A 57 6.63 -2.50 -0.99
N MET A 58 5.41 -2.91 -1.40
CA MET A 58 5.18 -4.27 -1.85
C MET A 58 6.07 -4.63 -3.04
N ARG A 59 6.22 -3.68 -3.96
CA ARG A 59 7.06 -3.93 -5.13
C ARG A 59 8.51 -4.09 -4.74
N GLU A 60 8.97 -3.34 -3.77
CA GLU A 60 10.35 -3.42 -3.33
C GLU A 60 10.69 -4.78 -2.74
N ILE A 61 9.72 -5.43 -2.10
CA ILE A 61 9.99 -6.72 -1.49
C ILE A 61 9.32 -7.89 -2.19
N GLY A 62 8.66 -7.64 -3.31
CA GLY A 62 8.14 -8.72 -4.14
C GLY A 62 6.73 -9.19 -3.87
N TYR A 63 5.94 -8.44 -3.14
CA TYR A 63 4.55 -8.82 -2.93
C TYR A 63 3.64 -8.19 -3.97
N LYS A 64 2.59 -8.88 -4.34
CA LYS A 64 1.63 -8.40 -5.33
C LYS A 64 0.21 -8.38 -4.80
N ASP A 65 0.00 -8.85 -3.61
CA ASP A 65 -1.32 -9.04 -3.04
C ASP A 65 -1.39 -8.37 -1.68
N TYR A 66 -2.37 -7.51 -1.47
CA TYR A 66 -2.50 -6.80 -0.21
C TYR A 66 -2.66 -7.75 0.96
N GLN A 67 -3.42 -8.82 0.77
CA GLN A 67 -3.66 -9.74 1.87
C GLN A 67 -2.37 -10.43 2.31
N ALA A 68 -1.57 -10.84 1.35
CA ALA A 68 -0.30 -11.49 1.67
C ALA A 68 0.63 -10.54 2.40
N TYR A 69 0.66 -9.28 1.98
CA TYR A 69 1.49 -8.29 2.63
C TYR A 69 0.95 -7.96 4.03
N TYR A 70 -0.36 -7.88 4.16
CA TYR A 70 -1.01 -7.65 5.44
C TYR A 70 -0.61 -8.74 6.44
N GLU A 71 -0.63 -9.99 6.00
CA GLU A 71 -0.23 -11.10 6.86
C GLU A 71 1.26 -11.07 7.18
N TYR A 72 2.06 -10.70 6.22
CA TYR A 72 3.49 -10.63 6.42
C TYR A 72 3.84 -9.60 7.50
N LEU A 73 3.14 -8.47 7.50
CA LEU A 73 3.37 -7.44 8.50
C LEU A 73 3.10 -7.93 9.92
N GLN A 74 2.33 -8.98 10.05
CA GLN A 74 2.00 -9.51 11.34
C GLN A 74 2.85 -10.71 11.72
N SER A 75 3.84 -11.04 10.92
CA SER A 75 4.65 -12.23 11.14
C SER A 75 5.96 -11.89 11.87
N GLY A 76 6.02 -12.15 13.13
CA GLY A 76 7.25 -12.13 13.92
C GLY A 76 8.19 -10.95 13.69
N LYS A 77 9.48 -11.25 13.72
CA LYS A 77 10.51 -10.22 13.58
C LYS A 77 10.53 -9.59 12.20
N ALA A 78 10.33 -10.39 11.17
CA ALA A 78 10.36 -9.87 9.81
C ALA A 78 9.25 -8.86 9.63
N GLY A 79 8.08 -9.13 10.19
CA GLY A 79 6.98 -8.19 10.11
C GLY A 79 7.27 -6.90 10.83
N LYS A 80 7.95 -6.98 11.98
CA LYS A 80 8.30 -5.79 12.72
C LYS A 80 9.25 -4.89 11.94
N ILE A 81 10.20 -5.50 11.28
CA ILE A 81 11.15 -4.75 10.47
C ILE A 81 10.41 -4.09 9.32
N GLU A 82 9.50 -4.83 8.71
CA GLU A 82 8.75 -4.30 7.60
C GLU A 82 7.85 -3.14 8.03
N TRP A 83 7.29 -3.22 9.25
CA TRP A 83 6.47 -2.13 9.75
C TRP A 83 7.26 -0.83 9.79
N THR A 84 8.50 -0.88 10.21
CA THR A 84 9.32 0.32 10.25
C THR A 84 9.48 0.91 8.85
N ALA A 85 9.73 0.06 7.87
CA ALA A 85 9.90 0.51 6.50
C ALA A 85 8.61 1.09 5.94
N LEU A 86 7.48 0.46 6.24
CA LEU A 86 6.20 0.94 5.76
C LEU A 86 5.83 2.27 6.40
N VAL A 87 6.02 2.38 7.70
CA VAL A 87 5.69 3.62 8.40
C VAL A 87 6.55 4.77 7.88
N ASP A 88 7.79 4.50 7.55
CA ASP A 88 8.63 5.53 6.95
C ASP A 88 8.01 6.04 5.66
N ARG A 89 7.48 5.15 4.85
CA ARG A 89 6.84 5.57 3.60
C ARG A 89 5.59 6.39 3.86
N LEU A 90 4.86 6.05 4.90
CA LEU A 90 3.62 6.74 5.20
C LEU A 90 3.84 8.09 5.85
N THR A 91 4.98 8.32 6.43
CA THR A 91 5.26 9.57 7.12
C THR A 91 6.20 10.48 6.38
N VAL A 92 6.76 10.06 5.27
CA VAL A 92 7.65 10.89 4.48
C VAL A 92 6.83 11.74 3.53
N HIS A 93 7.22 12.96 3.35
CA HIS A 93 6.45 13.87 2.49
C HIS A 93 7.25 14.40 1.33
#